data_a9505bb43d660d9ddb24c7edacf8cf34
#
_entry.id   a9505bb43d660d9ddb24c7edacf8cf34
#
_cell.length_a   1.000
_cell.length_b   1.000
_cell.length_c   1.000
_cell.angle_alpha   90.00
_cell.angle_beta   90.00
_cell.angle_gamma   90.00
#
_symmetry.space_group_name_H-M   'P 1'
#
loop_
_entity.id
_entity.type
_entity.pdbx_description
1 polymer ?
#
loop_
_entity_poly.entity_id
_entity_poly.type
_entity_poly.pdbx_seq_one_letter_code
_entity_poly.pdbx_strand_id
1 'polypeptide(L)'
;MLFLALPILMDAKAIPKQRGRVFVYKLGGQASLPPPLDFQKLIPAPPQLEAGAEQVARGADVYQYYCWQCHGANAISAGVLPELRASAALHSEEAWYAIVLGGALSAQGMPKFEQWISETDAESLRAYITTEAQRAVDSDAQQQTQKH
;
A
#
# COMPACT_ATOMS: atom_id res chain seq x y z
N MET A 1 -6.42 25.82 -23.62
CA MET A 1 -5.73 24.57 -23.28
C MET A 1 -6.58 23.87 -22.24
N LEU A 2 -7.37 22.88 -22.68
CA LEU A 2 -8.41 22.24 -21.84
C LEU A 2 -7.74 21.06 -21.11
N PHE A 3 -7.51 21.22 -19.81
CA PHE A 3 -7.07 20.10 -18.97
C PHE A 3 -8.24 19.13 -18.81
N LEU A 4 -8.22 18.04 -19.56
CA LEU A 4 -9.07 16.88 -19.25
C LEU A 4 -8.47 16.25 -17.98
N ALA A 5 -9.06 16.55 -16.84
CA ALA A 5 -8.88 15.74 -15.64
C ALA A 5 -9.51 14.37 -15.93
N LEU A 6 -8.69 13.37 -16.26
CA LEU A 6 -9.14 11.98 -16.17
C LEU A 6 -9.52 11.72 -14.71
N PRO A 7 -10.77 11.35 -14.42
CA PRO A 7 -11.08 10.82 -13.10
C PRO A 7 -10.34 9.49 -12.96
N ILE A 8 -9.36 9.44 -12.09
CA ILE A 8 -8.85 8.17 -11.57
C ILE A 8 -10.03 7.58 -10.80
N LEU A 9 -10.84 6.81 -11.50
CA LEU A 9 -11.90 6.00 -10.91
C LEU A 9 -11.18 4.93 -10.06
N MET A 10 -10.85 5.29 -8.83
CA MET A 10 -10.67 4.30 -7.78
C MET A 10 -12.04 3.64 -7.62
N ASP A 11 -12.18 2.44 -8.15
CA ASP A 11 -13.36 1.64 -7.90
C ASP A 11 -13.44 1.40 -6.39
N ALA A 12 -14.26 2.20 -5.72
CA ALA A 12 -14.49 2.10 -4.27
C ALA A 12 -15.03 0.72 -3.85
N LYS A 13 -15.39 -0.14 -4.81
CA LYS A 13 -15.77 -1.53 -4.59
C LYS A 13 -14.57 -2.47 -4.43
N ALA A 14 -13.38 -2.08 -4.91
CA ALA A 14 -12.19 -2.94 -4.85
C ALA A 14 -11.52 -2.96 -3.47
N ILE A 15 -11.85 -2.03 -2.57
CA ILE A 15 -11.33 -2.04 -1.20
C ILE A 15 -12.34 -2.77 -0.32
N PRO A 16 -12.07 -3.99 0.15
CA PRO A 16 -12.92 -4.63 1.14
C PRO A 16 -13.05 -3.70 2.33
N LYS A 17 -14.27 -3.26 2.66
CA LYS A 17 -14.52 -2.46 3.86
C LYS A 17 -14.07 -3.30 5.06
N GLN A 18 -12.90 -3.02 5.57
CA GLN A 18 -12.39 -3.68 6.77
C GLN A 18 -13.26 -3.24 7.94
N ARG A 19 -14.00 -4.19 8.48
CA ARG A 19 -14.77 -3.97 9.70
C ARG A 19 -13.81 -4.14 10.87
N GLY A 20 -13.39 -3.04 11.48
CA GLY A 20 -12.67 -3.09 12.74
C GLY A 20 -13.50 -3.79 13.81
N ARG A 21 -12.83 -4.53 14.71
CA ARG A 21 -13.47 -5.13 15.89
C ARG A 21 -12.81 -4.57 17.14
N VAL A 22 -13.64 -4.22 18.10
CA VAL A 22 -13.17 -3.86 19.45
C VAL A 22 -13.46 -5.05 20.36
N PHE A 23 -12.43 -5.54 21.05
CA PHE A 23 -12.56 -6.58 22.05
C PHE A 23 -12.37 -5.99 23.43
N VAL A 24 -13.30 -6.29 24.32
CA VAL A 24 -13.22 -5.92 25.73
C VAL A 24 -13.01 -7.21 26.54
N TYR A 25 -11.92 -7.28 27.28
CA TYR A 25 -11.59 -8.41 28.12
C TYR A 25 -11.96 -8.14 29.57
N LYS A 26 -12.54 -9.15 30.24
CA LYS A 26 -12.86 -9.14 31.66
C LYS A 26 -12.17 -10.30 32.34
N LEU A 27 -11.59 -10.08 33.51
CA LEU A 27 -11.04 -11.16 34.33
C LEU A 27 -12.13 -12.19 34.66
N GLY A 28 -11.83 -13.45 34.43
CA GLY A 28 -12.80 -14.56 34.60
C GLY A 28 -13.85 -14.68 33.50
N GLY A 29 -13.70 -13.94 32.38
CA GLY A 29 -14.56 -14.07 31.22
C GLY A 29 -14.44 -15.46 30.58
N GLN A 30 -15.57 -16.02 30.11
CA GLN A 30 -15.67 -17.35 29.49
C GLN A 30 -16.05 -17.29 28.00
N ALA A 31 -16.20 -16.11 27.43
CA ALA A 31 -16.59 -15.93 26.05
C ALA A 31 -15.44 -16.33 25.09
N SER A 32 -15.77 -17.11 24.06
CA SER A 32 -14.84 -17.41 22.98
C SER A 32 -14.72 -16.21 22.03
N LEU A 33 -13.52 -15.98 21.52
CA LEU A 33 -13.32 -15.00 20.46
C LEU A 33 -14.06 -15.44 19.19
N PRO A 34 -14.72 -14.53 18.49
CA PRO A 34 -15.26 -14.84 17.18
C PRO A 34 -14.12 -15.22 16.22
N PRO A 35 -14.39 -16.05 15.20
CA PRO A 35 -13.36 -16.44 14.24
C PRO A 35 -12.72 -15.21 13.60
N PRO A 36 -11.43 -15.29 13.20
CA PRO A 36 -10.79 -14.22 12.43
C PRO A 36 -11.64 -13.84 11.22
N LEU A 37 -11.63 -12.56 10.87
CA LEU A 37 -12.22 -12.15 9.59
C LEU A 37 -11.28 -12.64 8.49
N ASP A 38 -11.82 -13.36 7.52
CA ASP A 38 -11.08 -13.77 6.33
C ASP A 38 -11.01 -12.54 5.40
N PHE A 39 -9.86 -11.91 5.39
CA PHE A 39 -9.57 -10.81 4.49
C PHE A 39 -8.65 -11.31 3.38
N GLN A 40 -9.23 -11.78 2.31
CA GLN A 40 -8.44 -12.01 1.10
C GLN A 40 -8.17 -10.63 0.46
N LYS A 41 -7.00 -10.07 0.72
CA LYS A 41 -6.49 -8.94 -0.02
C LYS A 41 -5.94 -9.45 -1.34
N LEU A 42 -6.70 -9.28 -2.42
CA LEU A 42 -6.15 -9.48 -3.76
C LEU A 42 -5.19 -8.32 -4.06
N ILE A 43 -3.90 -8.62 -4.11
CA ILE A 43 -2.91 -7.70 -4.63
C ILE A 43 -2.86 -7.92 -6.15
N PRO A 44 -3.19 -6.91 -6.96
CA PRO A 44 -3.11 -7.03 -8.41
C PRO A 44 -1.64 -7.20 -8.83
N ALA A 45 -1.42 -7.75 -10.03
CA ALA A 45 -0.08 -7.85 -10.57
C ALA A 45 0.57 -6.45 -10.59
N PRO A 46 1.73 -6.27 -9.95
CA PRO A 46 2.41 -4.98 -9.93
C PRO A 46 3.02 -4.65 -11.29
N PRO A 47 3.38 -3.38 -11.54
CA PRO A 47 4.12 -3.03 -12.75
C PRO A 47 5.48 -3.73 -12.80
N GLN A 48 5.96 -4.00 -14.01
CA GLN A 48 7.33 -4.45 -14.21
C GLN A 48 8.25 -3.22 -14.09
N LEU A 49 9.01 -3.14 -13.00
CA LEU A 49 10.03 -2.11 -12.80
C LEU A 49 11.40 -2.77 -12.74
N GLU A 50 12.31 -2.29 -13.57
CA GLU A 50 13.71 -2.70 -13.49
C GLU A 50 14.42 -1.84 -12.45
N ALA A 51 14.49 -2.33 -11.22
CA ALA A 51 15.15 -1.65 -10.13
C ALA A 51 16.26 -2.54 -9.55
N GLY A 52 17.44 -1.96 -9.38
CA GLY A 52 18.56 -2.62 -8.72
C GLY A 52 18.31 -2.76 -7.21
N ALA A 53 19.02 -3.73 -6.59
CA ALA A 53 18.89 -3.99 -5.15
C ALA A 53 19.17 -2.75 -4.28
N GLU A 54 20.12 -1.92 -4.70
CA GLU A 54 20.46 -0.67 -4.00
C GLU A 54 19.32 0.35 -4.04
N GLN A 55 18.65 0.48 -5.19
CA GLN A 55 17.49 1.35 -5.33
C GLN A 55 16.33 0.88 -4.45
N VAL A 56 16.07 -0.42 -4.42
CA VAL A 56 15.02 -1.01 -3.56
C VAL A 56 15.36 -0.80 -2.08
N ALA A 57 16.63 -0.98 -1.68
CA ALA A 57 17.08 -0.74 -0.31
C ALA A 57 16.90 0.73 0.10
N ARG A 58 17.30 1.67 -0.78
CA ARG A 58 17.05 3.11 -0.56
C ARG A 58 15.55 3.40 -0.40
N GLY A 59 14.71 2.79 -1.22
CA GLY A 59 13.26 2.92 -1.11
C GLY A 59 12.71 2.39 0.21
N ALA A 60 13.27 1.30 0.73
CA ALA A 60 12.92 0.75 2.04
C ALA A 60 13.27 1.73 3.17
N ASP A 61 14.43 2.37 3.11
CA ASP A 61 14.84 3.39 4.10
C ASP A 61 13.90 4.61 4.06
N VAL A 62 13.58 5.12 2.87
CA VAL A 62 12.64 6.22 2.69
C VAL A 62 11.27 5.84 3.23
N TYR A 63 10.80 4.62 2.92
CA TYR A 63 9.53 4.09 3.41
C TYR A 63 9.50 4.02 4.94
N GLN A 64 10.54 3.47 5.54
CA GLN A 64 10.65 3.31 6.99
C GLN A 64 10.66 4.66 7.71
N TYR A 65 11.21 5.70 7.10
CA TYR A 65 11.28 7.02 7.73
C TYR A 65 9.98 7.83 7.60
N TYR A 66 9.33 7.80 6.42
CA TYR A 66 8.24 8.72 6.12
C TYR A 66 6.86 8.08 6.02
N CYS A 67 6.76 6.78 5.76
CA CYS A 67 5.52 6.16 5.29
C CYS A 67 4.93 5.11 6.24
N TRP A 68 5.78 4.34 6.93
CA TRP A 68 5.38 3.13 7.66
C TRP A 68 4.36 3.38 8.77
N GLN A 69 4.45 4.53 9.46
CA GLN A 69 3.55 4.85 10.58
C GLN A 69 2.09 4.90 10.15
N CYS A 70 1.85 5.33 8.92
CA CYS A 70 0.52 5.41 8.35
C CYS A 70 0.16 4.17 7.53
N HIS A 71 1.10 3.66 6.73
CA HIS A 71 0.83 2.59 5.76
C HIS A 71 1.25 1.20 6.23
N GLY A 72 1.78 1.07 7.44
CA GLY A 72 2.15 -0.20 8.06
C GLY A 72 3.51 -0.75 7.61
N ALA A 73 4.02 -1.75 8.31
CA ALA A 73 5.28 -2.38 7.97
C ALA A 73 5.19 -3.09 6.62
N ASN A 74 6.25 -3.03 5.81
CA ASN A 74 6.34 -3.67 4.49
C ASN A 74 5.18 -3.29 3.55
N ALA A 75 4.68 -2.06 3.66
CA ALA A 75 3.53 -1.54 2.90
C ALA A 75 2.23 -2.34 3.12
N ILE A 76 2.12 -3.10 4.21
CA ILE A 76 0.95 -3.88 4.58
C ILE A 76 0.02 -3.01 5.43
N SER A 77 -1.05 -2.53 4.82
CA SER A 77 -2.03 -1.71 5.52
C SER A 77 -2.85 -2.53 6.54
N ALA A 78 -3.10 -1.92 7.72
CA ALA A 78 -4.03 -2.47 8.70
C ALA A 78 -5.51 -2.24 8.34
N GLY A 79 -5.80 -1.66 7.17
CA GLY A 79 -7.14 -1.53 6.60
C GLY A 79 -7.84 -0.21 6.83
N VAL A 80 -7.26 0.70 7.57
CA VAL A 80 -7.78 2.07 7.73
C VAL A 80 -7.29 2.94 6.57
N LEU A 81 -6.00 2.82 6.23
CA LEU A 81 -5.36 3.51 5.13
C LEU A 81 -5.23 2.59 3.90
N PRO A 82 -5.04 3.16 2.70
CA PRO A 82 -4.90 2.36 1.49
C PRO A 82 -3.76 1.35 1.56
N GLU A 83 -3.99 0.17 1.00
CA GLU A 83 -2.97 -0.84 0.75
C GLU A 83 -2.09 -0.40 -0.42
N LEU A 84 -0.88 0.04 -0.14
CA LEU A 84 0.00 0.61 -1.16
C LEU A 84 0.43 -0.41 -2.22
N ARG A 85 0.56 -1.68 -1.84
CA ARG A 85 0.90 -2.76 -2.76
C ARG A 85 -0.17 -3.01 -3.84
N ALA A 86 -1.41 -2.55 -3.59
CA ALA A 86 -2.52 -2.60 -4.53
C ALA A 86 -2.80 -1.24 -5.20
N SER A 87 -1.91 -0.25 -5.03
CA SER A 87 -2.13 1.09 -5.55
C SER A 87 -1.97 1.15 -7.08
N ALA A 88 -2.98 1.67 -7.76
CA ALA A 88 -2.90 1.94 -9.20
C ALA A 88 -1.82 2.97 -9.55
N ALA A 89 -1.43 3.84 -8.61
CA ALA A 89 -0.37 4.82 -8.82
C ALA A 89 1.00 4.18 -9.08
N LEU A 90 1.22 2.93 -8.68
CA LEU A 90 2.45 2.21 -9.00
C LEU A 90 2.67 2.04 -10.51
N HIS A 91 1.60 2.05 -11.31
CA HIS A 91 1.65 1.88 -12.76
C HIS A 91 1.87 3.20 -13.53
N SER A 92 1.91 4.36 -12.87
CA SER A 92 2.10 5.65 -13.48
C SER A 92 3.06 6.50 -12.66
N GLU A 93 4.21 6.81 -13.22
CA GLU A 93 5.19 7.71 -12.61
C GLU A 93 4.59 9.09 -12.33
N GLU A 94 3.83 9.63 -13.28
CA GLU A 94 3.15 10.91 -13.13
C GLU A 94 2.17 10.90 -11.95
N ALA A 95 1.32 9.88 -11.86
CA ALA A 95 0.38 9.74 -10.76
C ALA A 95 1.09 9.55 -9.42
N TRP A 96 2.19 8.79 -9.42
CA TRP A 96 3.02 8.57 -8.25
C TRP A 96 3.61 9.87 -7.73
N TYR A 97 4.26 10.66 -8.58
CA TYR A 97 4.83 11.94 -8.18
C TYR A 97 3.78 12.97 -7.79
N ALA A 98 2.67 13.02 -8.50
CA ALA A 98 1.56 13.90 -8.13
C ALA A 98 1.04 13.63 -6.71
N ILE A 99 0.98 12.36 -6.30
CA ILE A 99 0.54 11.96 -4.95
C ILE A 99 1.64 12.21 -3.93
N VAL A 100 2.83 11.65 -4.15
CA VAL A 100 3.89 11.61 -3.13
C VAL A 100 4.55 12.98 -2.99
N LEU A 101 4.97 13.59 -4.10
CA LEU A 101 5.65 14.87 -4.07
C LEU A 101 4.67 16.04 -4.15
N GLY A 102 3.71 15.96 -5.07
CA GLY A 102 2.77 17.06 -5.35
C GLY A 102 1.64 17.21 -4.33
N GLY A 103 1.37 16.17 -3.52
CA GLY A 103 0.33 16.25 -2.49
C GLY A 103 -1.10 16.18 -3.02
N ALA A 104 -1.34 15.48 -4.14
CA ALA A 104 -2.68 15.33 -4.72
C ALA A 104 -3.73 14.77 -3.74
N LEU A 105 -3.29 14.07 -2.68
CA LEU A 105 -4.13 13.52 -1.63
C LEU A 105 -4.05 14.28 -0.30
N SER A 106 -3.53 15.52 -0.29
CA SER A 106 -3.39 16.30 0.95
C SER A 106 -4.74 16.60 1.62
N ALA A 107 -5.79 16.80 0.84
CA ALA A 107 -7.15 16.97 1.37
C ALA A 107 -7.71 15.69 2.02
N GLN A 108 -7.16 14.52 1.70
CA GLN A 108 -7.48 13.22 2.28
C GLN A 108 -6.55 12.83 3.45
N GLY A 109 -5.66 13.72 3.84
CA GLY A 109 -4.76 13.54 4.99
C GLY A 109 -3.38 12.96 4.68
N MET A 110 -3.05 12.69 3.42
CA MET A 110 -1.70 12.31 3.02
C MET A 110 -0.89 13.57 2.70
N PRO A 111 0.15 13.94 3.49
CA PRO A 111 0.93 15.15 3.22
C PRO A 111 1.73 15.02 1.93
N LYS A 112 2.11 16.16 1.34
CA LYS A 112 3.10 16.19 0.27
C LYS A 112 4.50 16.13 0.85
N PHE A 113 5.41 15.46 0.14
CA PHE A 113 6.75 15.20 0.64
C PHE A 113 7.87 15.92 -0.14
N GLU A 114 7.56 16.77 -1.10
CA GLU A 114 8.56 17.41 -2.00
C GLU A 114 9.70 18.15 -1.27
N GLN A 115 9.43 18.62 -0.03
CA GLN A 115 10.45 19.33 0.74
C GLN A 115 11.38 18.41 1.54
N TRP A 116 11.08 17.11 1.61
CA TRP A 116 11.83 16.15 2.43
C TRP A 116 12.45 15.02 1.62
N ILE A 117 11.86 14.67 0.48
CA ILE A 117 12.35 13.60 -0.39
C ILE A 117 12.47 14.10 -1.83
N SER A 118 13.51 13.64 -2.52
CA SER A 118 13.75 13.94 -3.94
C SER A 118 12.91 13.07 -4.87
N GLU A 119 12.86 13.40 -6.17
CA GLU A 119 12.29 12.52 -7.19
C GLU A 119 12.96 11.15 -7.21
N THR A 120 14.30 11.11 -7.02
CA THR A 120 15.05 9.85 -6.92
C THR A 120 14.61 9.03 -5.71
N ASP A 121 14.30 9.66 -4.57
CA ASP A 121 13.77 8.98 -3.40
C ASP A 121 12.35 8.48 -3.65
N ALA A 122 11.51 9.27 -4.31
CA ALA A 122 10.15 8.89 -4.66
C ALA A 122 10.12 7.70 -5.63
N GLU A 123 11.05 7.65 -6.60
CA GLU A 123 11.18 6.51 -7.51
C GLU A 123 11.72 5.27 -6.79
N SER A 124 12.70 5.44 -5.90
CA SER A 124 13.20 4.34 -5.07
C SER A 124 12.09 3.78 -4.16
N LEU A 125 11.26 4.65 -3.61
CA LEU A 125 10.08 4.28 -2.83
C LEU A 125 9.07 3.49 -3.68
N ARG A 126 8.82 3.91 -4.94
CA ARG A 126 7.95 3.17 -5.88
C ARG A 126 8.51 1.79 -6.16
N ALA A 127 9.81 1.67 -6.39
CA ALA A 127 10.49 0.41 -6.62
C ALA A 127 10.38 -0.54 -5.41
N TYR A 128 10.56 -0.03 -4.20
CA TYR A 128 10.39 -0.81 -2.98
C TYR A 128 8.96 -1.33 -2.82
N ILE A 129 7.95 -0.48 -2.95
CA ILE A 129 6.54 -0.90 -2.78
C ILE A 129 6.12 -1.89 -3.88
N THR A 130 6.61 -1.70 -5.11
CA THR A 130 6.40 -2.66 -6.21
C THR A 130 7.02 -4.02 -5.90
N THR A 131 8.21 -4.04 -5.31
CA THR A 131 8.85 -5.28 -4.86
C THR A 131 8.04 -5.97 -3.76
N GLU A 132 7.51 -5.23 -2.80
CA GLU A 132 6.64 -5.80 -1.77
C GLU A 132 5.31 -6.31 -2.34
N ALA A 133 4.77 -5.66 -3.37
CA ALA A 133 3.60 -6.14 -4.10
C ALA A 133 3.88 -7.47 -4.81
N GLN A 134 5.04 -7.58 -5.50
CA GLN A 134 5.45 -8.83 -6.17
C GLN A 134 5.62 -9.98 -5.17
N ARG A 135 6.27 -9.73 -4.04
CA ARG A 135 6.39 -10.73 -2.96
C ARG A 135 5.05 -11.23 -2.46
N ALA A 136 4.06 -10.36 -2.35
CA ALA A 136 2.71 -10.75 -1.94
C ALA A 136 2.05 -11.65 -2.99
N VAL A 137 2.14 -11.32 -4.27
CA VAL A 137 1.60 -12.13 -5.37
C VAL A 137 2.25 -13.51 -5.41
N ASP A 138 3.59 -13.58 -5.28
CA ASP A 138 4.33 -14.83 -5.29
C ASP A 138 3.96 -15.73 -4.08
N SER A 139 3.80 -15.13 -2.91
CA SER A 139 3.38 -15.84 -1.69
C SER A 139 1.98 -16.43 -1.84
N ASP A 140 1.04 -15.69 -2.40
CA ASP A 140 -0.33 -16.15 -2.63
C ASP A 140 -0.37 -17.31 -3.64
N ALA A 141 0.42 -17.24 -4.71
CA ALA A 141 0.55 -18.32 -5.69
C ALA A 141 1.10 -19.62 -5.07
N GLN A 142 2.13 -19.50 -4.21
CA GLN A 142 2.70 -20.65 -3.51
C GLN A 142 1.70 -21.31 -2.56
N GLN A 143 0.90 -20.53 -1.82
CA GLN A 143 -0.12 -21.05 -0.92
C GLN A 143 -1.25 -21.79 -1.66
N GLN A 144 -1.61 -21.33 -2.85
CA GLN A 144 -2.61 -21.99 -3.69
C GLN A 144 -2.12 -23.34 -4.19
N THR A 145 -0.83 -23.44 -4.56
CA THR A 145 -0.22 -24.70 -5.04
C THR A 145 -0.14 -25.76 -3.94
N GLN A 146 0.02 -25.36 -2.67
CA GLN A 146 0.12 -26.29 -1.54
C GLN A 146 -1.25 -26.84 -1.07
N LYS A 147 -2.35 -26.26 -1.51
CA LYS A 147 -3.72 -26.67 -1.14
C LYS A 147 -4.30 -27.77 -2.06
N HIS A 148 -3.59 -28.13 -3.12
CA HIS A 148 -3.94 -29.18 -4.08
C HIS A 148 -2.99 -30.39 -3.96
#